data_2275414838ea91279bf32d21e6e1639a
#
_entry.id   2275414838ea91279bf32d21e6e1639a
#
_cell.length_a   1.000
_cell.length_b   1.000
_cell.length_c   1.000
_cell.angle_alpha   90.00
_cell.angle_beta   90.00
_cell.angle_gamma   90.00
#
_symmetry.space_group_name_H-M   'P 1'
#
loop_
_entity.id
_entity.type
_entity.pdbx_description
1 polymer ?
#
loop_
_entity_poly.entity_id
_entity_poly.type
_entity_poly.pdbx_seq_one_letter_code
_entity_poly.pdbx_strand_id
1 'polypeptide(L)'
;MNIHEYQAKSLLRDFGIPVPNGVVVDSLSDLIGLEEKLTGSKFVVKSQIHAGGRGSGFFKDKEAAGGGVTLAKNIEDVEVNVKRMLNNTLVTKQTGIQGKEVTSVYIEEACEIANEFYLSMLVD
;
A
#
# COMPACT_ATOMS: atom_id res chain seq x y z
N MET A 1 -12.98 -13.98 -6.62
CA MET A 1 -12.77 -12.56 -6.98
C MET A 1 -11.72 -11.97 -6.06
N ASN A 2 -10.71 -11.37 -6.61
CA ASN A 2 -9.64 -10.72 -5.85
C ASN A 2 -9.81 -9.21 -5.91
N ILE A 3 -9.72 -8.56 -4.74
CA ILE A 3 -9.71 -7.10 -4.64
C ILE A 3 -8.44 -6.64 -3.97
N HIS A 4 -8.03 -5.41 -4.25
CA HIS A 4 -6.92 -4.76 -3.57
C HIS A 4 -7.34 -4.24 -2.19
N GLU A 5 -6.36 -4.00 -1.33
CA GLU A 5 -6.57 -3.47 0.02
C GLU A 5 -7.37 -2.15 0.00
N TYR A 6 -7.03 -1.22 -0.89
CA TYR A 6 -7.74 0.05 -0.97
C TYR A 6 -9.22 -0.11 -1.33
N GLN A 7 -9.53 -1.10 -2.18
CA GLN A 7 -10.92 -1.42 -2.55
C GLN A 7 -11.68 -2.01 -1.37
N ALA A 8 -11.03 -2.93 -0.61
CA ALA A 8 -11.61 -3.48 0.61
C ALA A 8 -11.88 -2.39 1.64
N LYS A 9 -10.95 -1.45 1.85
CA LYS A 9 -11.12 -0.33 2.78
C LYS A 9 -12.21 0.64 2.33
N SER A 10 -12.38 0.86 1.04
CA SER A 10 -13.51 1.64 0.51
C SER A 10 -14.84 1.00 0.87
N LEU A 11 -14.97 -0.32 0.66
CA LEU A 11 -16.18 -1.06 1.04
C LEU A 11 -16.44 -0.98 2.56
N LEU A 12 -15.41 -1.18 3.38
CA LEU A 12 -15.56 -1.08 4.84
C LEU A 12 -16.07 0.30 5.25
N ARG A 13 -15.55 1.36 4.63
CA ARG A 13 -15.99 2.73 4.89
C ARG A 13 -17.44 2.95 4.51
N ASP A 14 -17.89 2.40 3.36
CA ASP A 14 -19.26 2.48 2.90
C ASP A 14 -20.25 1.82 3.87
N PHE A 15 -19.79 0.78 4.59
CA PHE A 15 -20.54 0.12 5.67
C PHE A 15 -20.36 0.78 7.05
N GLY A 16 -19.75 1.95 7.12
CA GLY A 16 -19.57 2.71 8.36
C GLY A 16 -18.49 2.20 9.30
N ILE A 17 -17.60 1.32 8.82
CA ILE A 17 -16.48 0.82 9.60
C ILE A 17 -15.34 1.85 9.54
N PRO A 18 -14.79 2.29 10.68
CA PRO A 18 -13.68 3.22 10.69
C PRO A 18 -12.44 2.61 10.02
N VAL A 19 -11.89 3.32 9.06
CA VAL A 19 -10.62 2.99 8.41
C VAL A 19 -9.76 4.25 8.34
N PRO A 20 -8.42 4.13 8.39
CA PRO A 20 -7.55 5.29 8.23
C PRO A 20 -7.79 6.00 6.90
N ASN A 21 -7.57 7.32 6.88
CA ASN A 21 -7.62 8.08 5.64
C ASN A 21 -6.50 7.64 4.70
N GLY A 22 -6.80 7.55 3.41
CA GLY A 22 -5.83 7.08 2.43
C GLY A 22 -6.16 7.50 1.01
N VAL A 23 -5.14 7.45 0.16
CA VAL A 23 -5.21 7.86 -1.25
C VAL A 23 -4.57 6.78 -2.12
N VAL A 24 -5.20 6.48 -3.26
CA VAL A 24 -4.65 5.59 -4.28
C VAL A 24 -3.87 6.41 -5.29
N VAL A 25 -2.71 5.92 -5.67
CA VAL A 25 -1.85 6.49 -6.71
C VAL A 25 -1.65 5.44 -7.80
N ASP A 26 -2.13 5.73 -9.00
CA ASP A 26 -1.99 4.88 -10.19
C ASP A 26 -0.95 5.45 -11.17
N SER A 27 -0.64 6.73 -11.04
CA SER A 27 0.37 7.40 -11.84
C SER A 27 1.12 8.45 -11.01
N LEU A 28 2.31 8.86 -11.44
CA LEU A 28 3.08 9.88 -10.74
C LEU A 28 2.38 11.25 -10.72
N SER A 29 1.48 11.52 -11.66
CA SER A 29 0.68 12.74 -11.66
C SER A 29 -0.31 12.82 -10.50
N ASP A 30 -0.70 11.69 -9.93
CA ASP A 30 -1.59 11.62 -8.76
C ASP A 30 -0.91 12.11 -7.46
N LEU A 31 0.42 12.26 -7.48
CA LEU A 31 1.18 12.85 -6.36
C LEU A 31 0.98 14.36 -6.23
N ILE A 32 0.50 15.01 -7.28
CA ILE A 32 0.24 16.46 -7.26
C ILE A 32 -0.91 16.76 -6.31
N GLY A 33 -0.69 17.65 -5.34
CA GLY A 33 -1.68 18.05 -4.34
C GLY A 33 -1.95 16.98 -3.28
N LEU A 34 -1.03 16.04 -3.10
CA LEU A 34 -1.16 14.96 -2.12
C LEU A 34 -1.27 15.51 -0.68
N GLU A 35 -0.56 16.59 -0.39
CA GLU A 35 -0.57 17.27 0.90
C GLU A 35 -1.96 17.86 1.28
N GLU A 36 -2.80 18.12 0.31
CA GLU A 36 -4.17 18.57 0.54
C GLU A 36 -5.12 17.41 0.88
N LYS A 37 -4.77 16.19 0.46
CA LYS A 37 -5.56 14.98 0.63
C LYS A 37 -5.20 14.20 1.88
N LEU A 38 -3.94 14.32 2.33
CA LEU A 38 -3.39 13.62 3.49
C LEU A 38 -2.91 14.65 4.51
N THR A 39 -3.52 14.65 5.68
CA THR A 39 -3.30 15.66 6.73
C THR A 39 -2.44 15.14 7.90
N GLY A 40 -2.13 13.84 7.90
CA GLY A 40 -1.29 13.21 8.91
C GLY A 40 0.18 13.64 8.83
N SER A 41 0.94 13.24 9.84
CA SER A 41 2.40 13.50 9.93
C SER A 41 3.24 12.28 9.61
N LYS A 42 2.65 11.10 9.56
CA LYS A 42 3.31 9.83 9.21
C LYS A 42 2.38 9.02 8.33
N PHE A 43 2.96 8.31 7.39
CA PHE A 43 2.20 7.57 6.39
C PHE A 43 2.75 6.16 6.22
N VAL A 44 1.90 5.27 5.71
CA VAL A 44 2.30 3.94 5.25
C VAL A 44 2.07 3.89 3.75
N VAL A 45 3.10 3.57 3.01
CA VAL A 45 3.06 3.44 1.55
C VAL A 45 3.03 1.96 1.21
N LYS A 46 1.97 1.53 0.53
CA LYS A 46 1.64 0.11 0.35
C LYS A 46 1.46 -0.23 -1.12
N SER A 47 2.33 -1.04 -1.67
CA SER A 47 2.14 -1.62 -3.01
C SER A 47 0.85 -2.44 -3.05
N GLN A 48 0.07 -2.28 -4.11
CA GLN A 48 -1.18 -3.01 -4.30
C GLN A 48 -0.96 -4.14 -5.31
N ILE A 49 -0.92 -5.36 -4.82
CA ILE A 49 -0.85 -6.59 -5.62
C ILE A 49 -1.78 -7.64 -5.02
N HIS A 50 -2.24 -8.58 -5.84
CA HIS A 50 -3.06 -9.71 -5.38
C HIS A 50 -2.17 -10.83 -4.81
N ALA A 51 -1.40 -10.52 -3.78
CA ALA A 51 -0.59 -11.47 -3.03
C ALA A 51 -0.29 -10.91 -1.63
N GLY A 52 -0.09 -11.80 -0.68
CA GLY A 52 0.38 -11.46 0.66
C GLY A 52 1.91 -11.36 0.76
N GLY A 53 2.40 -11.02 1.94
CA GLY A 53 3.83 -10.94 2.22
C GLY A 53 4.52 -9.71 1.63
N ARG A 54 3.77 -8.67 1.28
CA ARG A 54 4.30 -7.44 0.64
C ARG A 54 5.41 -6.78 1.45
N GLY A 55 5.26 -6.71 2.78
CA GLY A 55 6.23 -6.05 3.65
C GLY A 55 7.61 -6.71 3.64
N SER A 56 7.67 -8.03 3.53
CA SER A 56 8.90 -8.81 3.47
C SER A 56 9.34 -9.15 2.04
N GLY A 57 8.60 -8.66 1.04
CA GLY A 57 8.96 -8.82 -0.36
C GLY A 57 10.14 -7.94 -0.78
N PHE A 58 10.60 -8.12 -2.00
CA PHE A 58 11.64 -7.29 -2.59
C PHE A 58 11.29 -6.95 -4.04
N PHE A 59 11.81 -5.81 -4.51
CA PHE A 59 11.65 -5.39 -5.90
C PHE A 59 12.75 -5.98 -6.78
N LYS A 60 12.40 -6.35 -8.01
CA LYS A 60 13.36 -6.86 -9.00
C LYS A 60 14.40 -5.82 -9.40
N ASP A 61 14.03 -4.57 -9.44
CA ASP A 61 14.98 -3.47 -9.57
C ASP A 61 15.76 -3.34 -8.25
N LYS A 62 17.02 -3.71 -8.29
CA LYS A 62 17.90 -3.71 -7.10
C LYS A 62 18.19 -2.32 -6.54
N GLU A 63 18.01 -1.28 -7.34
CA GLU A 63 18.12 0.11 -6.88
C GLU A 63 16.93 0.51 -6.01
N ALA A 64 15.82 -0.22 -6.11
CA ALA A 64 14.63 -0.01 -5.31
C ALA A 64 14.70 -0.82 -3.99
N ALA A 65 15.62 -0.47 -3.10
CA ALA A 65 15.77 -1.13 -1.81
C ALA A 65 14.51 -0.99 -0.93
N GLY A 66 14.18 -2.04 -0.17
CA GLY A 66 13.05 -2.09 0.75
C GLY A 66 11.88 -2.91 0.25
N GLY A 67 10.94 -3.18 1.13
CA GLY A 67 9.75 -3.98 0.84
C GLY A 67 8.62 -3.22 0.14
N GLY A 68 7.54 -3.92 -0.12
CA GLY A 68 6.33 -3.37 -0.74
C GLY A 68 5.40 -2.63 0.23
N VAL A 69 5.76 -2.55 1.52
CA VAL A 69 5.08 -1.75 2.54
C VAL A 69 6.15 -1.02 3.34
N THR A 70 6.10 0.30 3.37
CA THR A 70 7.09 1.13 4.06
C THR A 70 6.43 2.29 4.80
N LEU A 71 7.06 2.69 5.92
CA LEU A 71 6.71 3.92 6.62
C LEU A 71 7.37 5.12 5.94
N ALA A 72 6.65 6.22 5.88
CA ALA A 72 7.11 7.51 5.40
C ALA A 72 6.89 8.57 6.49
N LYS A 73 7.88 9.43 6.69
CA LYS A 73 7.87 10.42 7.77
C LYS A 73 7.21 11.74 7.37
N ASN A 74 7.08 11.97 6.07
CA ASN A 74 6.56 13.18 5.46
C ASN A 74 6.13 12.90 4.01
N ILE A 75 5.60 13.89 3.32
CA ILE A 75 5.12 13.76 1.95
C ILE A 75 6.28 13.49 0.97
N GLU A 76 7.44 14.07 1.19
CA GLU A 76 8.62 13.84 0.35
C GLU A 76 9.05 12.36 0.39
N ASP A 77 9.05 11.75 1.57
CA ASP A 77 9.31 10.32 1.74
C ASP A 77 8.24 9.46 1.04
N VAL A 78 6.98 9.90 1.08
CA VAL A 78 5.88 9.24 0.35
C VAL A 78 6.18 9.24 -1.14
N GLU A 79 6.52 10.38 -1.72
CA GLU A 79 6.83 10.50 -3.15
C GLU A 79 8.00 9.60 -3.57
N VAL A 80 9.07 9.57 -2.78
CA VAL A 80 10.23 8.70 -3.01
C VAL A 80 9.80 7.23 -3.05
N ASN A 81 9.00 6.80 -2.07
CA ASN A 81 8.53 5.42 -2.01
C ASN A 81 7.57 5.07 -3.14
N VAL A 82 6.66 5.95 -3.51
CA VAL A 82 5.76 5.73 -4.65
C VAL A 82 6.55 5.57 -5.95
N LYS A 83 7.52 6.46 -6.21
CA LYS A 83 8.40 6.37 -7.40
C LYS A 83 9.20 5.07 -7.44
N ARG A 84 9.60 4.55 -6.29
CA ARG A 84 10.30 3.28 -6.14
C ARG A 84 9.41 2.08 -6.43
N MET A 85 8.15 2.12 -6.00
CA MET A 85 7.22 1.00 -6.06
C MET A 85 6.45 0.92 -7.37
N LEU A 86 5.97 2.06 -7.87
CA LEU A 86 5.07 2.10 -9.02
C LEU A 86 5.77 1.61 -10.29
N ASN A 87 5.10 0.73 -11.04
CA ASN A 87 5.59 0.07 -12.25
C ASN A 87 6.83 -0.83 -12.04
N ASN A 88 7.18 -1.12 -10.79
CA ASN A 88 8.21 -2.07 -10.45
C ASN A 88 7.58 -3.45 -10.16
N THR A 89 8.36 -4.52 -10.22
CA THR A 89 7.89 -5.87 -9.94
C THR A 89 8.26 -6.27 -8.52
N LEU A 90 7.24 -6.53 -7.71
CA LEU A 90 7.38 -6.99 -6.33
C LEU A 90 7.35 -8.52 -6.27
N VAL A 91 8.37 -9.12 -5.67
CA VAL A 91 8.47 -10.55 -5.42
C VAL A 91 8.20 -10.83 -3.96
N THR A 92 7.25 -11.71 -3.69
CA THR A 92 6.94 -12.20 -2.35
C THR A 92 6.93 -13.73 -2.34
N LYS A 93 6.81 -14.34 -1.16
CA LYS A 93 6.65 -15.80 -1.07
C LYS A 93 5.42 -16.31 -1.80
N GLN A 94 4.37 -15.49 -1.92
CA GLN A 94 3.11 -15.87 -2.57
C GLN A 94 3.08 -15.60 -4.06
N THR A 95 3.88 -14.66 -4.57
CA THR A 95 3.92 -14.36 -6.01
C THR A 95 4.74 -15.36 -6.81
N GLY A 96 5.66 -16.08 -6.16
CA GLY A 96 6.74 -16.78 -6.86
C GLY A 96 7.80 -15.79 -7.36
N ILE A 97 8.86 -16.35 -7.96
CA ILE A 97 10.05 -15.57 -8.39
C ILE A 97 9.75 -14.59 -9.53
N GLN A 98 8.72 -14.84 -10.35
CA GLN A 98 8.30 -13.91 -11.40
C GLN A 98 7.74 -12.60 -10.82
N GLY A 99 7.19 -12.65 -9.62
CA GLY A 99 6.61 -11.50 -8.96
C GLY A 99 5.32 -10.98 -9.59
N LYS A 100 4.88 -9.83 -9.12
CA LYS A 100 3.73 -9.08 -9.65
C LYS A 100 4.14 -7.64 -9.89
N GLU A 101 3.75 -7.08 -11.02
CA GLU A 101 3.91 -5.65 -11.29
C GLU A 101 2.99 -4.82 -10.38
N VAL A 102 3.55 -3.77 -9.80
CA VAL A 102 2.81 -2.81 -8.97
C VAL A 102 2.26 -1.71 -9.87
N THR A 103 0.97 -1.76 -10.15
CA THR A 103 0.27 -0.76 -10.98
C THR A 103 -0.45 0.29 -10.15
N SER A 104 -0.60 0.06 -8.85
CA SER A 104 -1.23 0.98 -7.90
C SER A 104 -0.50 0.94 -6.57
N VAL A 105 -0.40 2.09 -5.93
CA VAL A 105 0.15 2.26 -4.58
C VAL A 105 -0.91 2.92 -3.72
N TYR A 106 -1.12 2.40 -2.51
CA TYR A 106 -2.03 2.96 -1.53
C TYR A 106 -1.25 3.65 -0.43
N ILE A 107 -1.53 4.92 -0.20
CA ILE A 107 -0.92 5.73 0.85
C ILE A 107 -1.97 5.93 1.93
N GLU A 108 -1.65 5.57 3.15
CA GLU A 108 -2.55 5.60 4.29
C GLU A 108 -1.90 6.39 5.42
N GLU A 109 -2.69 7.22 6.11
CA GLU A 109 -2.24 7.87 7.33
C GLU A 109 -1.94 6.82 8.39
N ALA A 110 -0.75 6.89 9.00
CA ALA A 110 -0.36 5.96 10.03
C ALA A 110 -1.11 6.24 11.34
N CYS A 111 -1.53 5.18 12.03
CA CYS A 111 -2.10 5.24 13.36
C CYS A 111 -1.20 4.51 14.36
N GLU A 112 -1.32 4.86 15.63
CA GLU A 112 -0.71 4.09 16.71
C GLU A 112 -1.53 2.82 16.94
N ILE A 113 -0.89 1.66 16.72
CA ILE A 113 -1.53 0.35 16.85
C ILE A 113 -1.30 -0.16 18.26
N ALA A 114 -2.37 -0.30 19.05
CA ALA A 114 -2.31 -0.90 20.37
C ALA A 114 -2.39 -2.43 20.31
N ASN A 115 -3.24 -2.97 19.43
CA ASN A 115 -3.43 -4.41 19.25
C ASN A 115 -3.74 -4.70 17.77
N GLU A 116 -3.26 -5.85 17.31
CA GLU A 116 -3.58 -6.39 15.98
C GLU A 116 -4.31 -7.71 16.13
N PHE A 117 -5.37 -7.90 15.34
CA PHE A 117 -6.14 -9.11 15.31
C PHE A 117 -6.24 -9.64 13.88
N TYR A 118 -6.16 -10.94 13.73
CA TYR A 118 -6.48 -11.60 12.47
C TYR A 118 -7.96 -12.03 12.51
N LEU A 119 -8.71 -11.63 11.49
CA LEU A 119 -10.09 -12.04 11.29
C LEU A 119 -10.26 -12.52 9.85
N SER A 120 -10.82 -13.70 9.68
CA SER A 120 -11.23 -14.19 8.37
C SER A 120 -12.63 -14.79 8.43
N MET A 121 -13.34 -14.75 7.30
CA MET A 121 -14.63 -15.37 7.13
C MET A 121 -14.64 -16.05 5.76
N LEU A 122 -15.00 -17.32 5.75
CA LEU A 122 -15.11 -18.10 4.53
C LEU A 122 -16.53 -18.64 4.41
N VAL A 123 -17.05 -18.67 3.20
CA VAL A 123 -18.30 -19.35 2.87
C VAL A 123 -17.93 -20.79 2.52
N ASP A 124 -18.52 -21.72 3.26
CA ASP A 124 -18.32 -23.16 3.05
C ASP A 124 -19.24 -23.71 1.93
#